data_b06667f617f1d78bffd450ca3e8f8ed1
#
_entry.id   b06667f617f1d78bffd450ca3e8f8ed1
#
_cell.length_a   1.000
_cell.length_b   1.000
_cell.length_c   1.000
_cell.angle_alpha   90.00
_cell.angle_beta   90.00
_cell.angle_gamma   90.00
#
_symmetry.space_group_name_H-M   'P 1'
#
loop_
_entity.id
_entity.type
_entity.pdbx_description
1 polymer ?
#
loop_
_entity_poly.entity_id
_entity_poly.type
_entity_poly.pdbx_seq_one_letter_code
_entity_poly.pdbx_strand_id
1 'polypeptide(L)'
;MVGIIGAMEEEVRELIEDMTECEMQERASMKFYKGMLYGKEAVVVQSGIGKVNAAICTQILADFYQVDQLINTGVAGSLDAEINIGDIVVSTDAVEHDMDVSALGDPVGQVPRMDVFAFPADKELVRKAVEANKKANSDIRTFTGRVASGDQFISEKEVKERIVNNFSAKCAEMEGAAIAHGAYLNHVPCVIIRAISDKADGSAQVDYPTFEKQAIVHGVKLMKELLPTL
;
A
#
# COMPACT_ATOMS: atom_id res chain seq x y z
N MET A 1 -17.61 -5.79 4.10
CA MET A 1 -17.25 -5.13 2.81
C MET A 1 -15.80 -4.69 2.86
N VAL A 2 -15.01 -4.91 1.81
CA VAL A 2 -13.58 -4.61 1.75
C VAL A 2 -13.35 -3.30 0.99
N GLY A 3 -12.57 -2.37 1.55
CA GLY A 3 -12.07 -1.20 0.84
C GLY A 3 -10.70 -1.52 0.20
N ILE A 4 -10.55 -1.26 -1.10
CA ILE A 4 -9.31 -1.50 -1.86
C ILE A 4 -8.86 -0.19 -2.47
N ILE A 5 -7.65 0.25 -2.12
CA ILE A 5 -7.08 1.52 -2.54
C ILE A 5 -5.83 1.27 -3.40
N GLY A 6 -5.82 1.78 -4.62
CA GLY A 6 -4.60 2.01 -5.38
C GLY A 6 -4.43 3.50 -5.64
N ALA A 7 -3.21 3.97 -5.82
CA ALA A 7 -2.94 5.38 -6.08
C ALA A 7 -3.16 5.76 -7.56
N MET A 8 -2.85 4.84 -8.47
CA MET A 8 -2.87 5.06 -9.90
C MET A 8 -3.93 4.19 -10.59
N GLU A 9 -4.38 4.63 -11.76
CA GLU A 9 -5.36 3.90 -12.56
C GLU A 9 -4.88 2.48 -12.89
N GLU A 10 -3.61 2.34 -13.23
CA GLU A 10 -2.98 1.08 -13.60
C GLU A 10 -3.07 0.03 -12.48
N GLU A 11 -3.02 0.47 -11.22
CA GLU A 11 -3.04 -0.42 -10.04
C GLU A 11 -4.43 -1.00 -9.75
N VAL A 12 -5.49 -0.33 -10.19
CA VAL A 12 -6.89 -0.70 -9.87
C VAL A 12 -7.74 -1.06 -11.09
N ARG A 13 -7.29 -0.74 -12.30
CA ARG A 13 -8.07 -0.93 -13.54
C ARG A 13 -8.58 -2.36 -13.69
N GLU A 14 -7.70 -3.36 -13.64
CA GLU A 14 -8.10 -4.76 -13.81
C GLU A 14 -9.05 -5.22 -12.70
N LEU A 15 -8.86 -4.74 -11.46
CA LEU A 15 -9.76 -5.04 -10.36
C LEU A 15 -11.17 -4.47 -10.61
N ILE A 16 -11.25 -3.23 -11.14
CA ILE A 16 -12.51 -2.58 -11.49
C ILE A 16 -13.20 -3.29 -12.67
N GLU A 17 -12.45 -3.67 -13.69
CA GLU A 17 -12.95 -4.42 -14.86
C GLU A 17 -13.50 -5.80 -14.48
N ASP A 18 -12.92 -6.46 -13.48
CA ASP A 18 -13.35 -7.76 -12.97
C ASP A 18 -14.56 -7.67 -12.01
N MET A 19 -15.01 -6.46 -11.62
CA MET A 19 -16.16 -6.28 -10.73
C MET A 19 -17.48 -6.61 -11.45
N THR A 20 -18.40 -7.22 -10.71
CA THR A 20 -19.80 -7.42 -11.12
C THR A 20 -20.75 -6.66 -10.21
N GLU A 21 -21.96 -6.38 -10.65
CA GLU A 21 -22.97 -5.60 -9.91
C GLU A 21 -22.38 -4.24 -9.43
N CYS A 22 -21.61 -3.58 -10.31
CA CYS A 22 -20.79 -2.44 -9.97
C CYS A 22 -21.55 -1.12 -10.11
N GLU A 23 -21.59 -0.34 -9.04
CA GLU A 23 -22.08 1.04 -9.00
C GLU A 23 -20.91 1.99 -8.77
N MET A 24 -20.87 3.10 -9.51
CA MET A 24 -19.84 4.14 -9.36
C MET A 24 -20.41 5.41 -8.73
N GLN A 25 -19.72 5.92 -7.71
CA GLN A 25 -20.00 7.23 -7.13
C GLN A 25 -18.71 8.06 -7.08
N GLU A 26 -18.83 9.35 -7.40
CA GLU A 26 -17.70 10.29 -7.29
C GLU A 26 -17.79 11.09 -5.99
N ARG A 27 -16.66 11.15 -5.24
CA ARG A 27 -16.47 11.96 -4.03
C ARG A 27 -15.04 12.47 -3.96
N ALA A 28 -14.86 13.73 -3.59
CA ALA A 28 -13.56 14.37 -3.54
C ALA A 28 -12.72 14.15 -4.82
N SER A 29 -13.38 14.18 -6.00
CA SER A 29 -12.80 13.90 -7.32
C SER A 29 -12.21 12.48 -7.47
N MET A 30 -12.57 11.54 -6.59
CA MET A 30 -12.21 10.13 -6.66
C MET A 30 -13.43 9.31 -7.05
N LYS A 31 -13.26 8.32 -7.93
CA LYS A 31 -14.32 7.39 -8.35
C LYS A 31 -14.26 6.14 -7.50
N PHE A 32 -15.32 5.90 -6.74
CA PHE A 32 -15.51 4.73 -5.90
C PHE A 32 -16.41 3.74 -6.62
N TYR A 33 -15.91 2.55 -6.87
CA TYR A 33 -16.61 1.46 -7.54
C TYR A 33 -17.03 0.43 -6.48
N LYS A 34 -18.33 0.37 -6.17
CA LYS A 34 -18.89 -0.58 -5.21
C LYS A 34 -19.58 -1.72 -5.94
N GLY A 35 -19.26 -2.97 -5.60
CA GLY A 35 -19.86 -4.16 -6.22
C GLY A 35 -19.24 -5.45 -5.70
N MET A 36 -19.37 -6.52 -6.48
CA MET A 36 -18.79 -7.82 -6.16
C MET A 36 -17.47 -8.00 -6.90
N LEU A 37 -16.41 -8.33 -6.17
CA LEU A 37 -15.09 -8.63 -6.71
C LEU A 37 -14.60 -9.98 -6.18
N TYR A 38 -14.40 -10.97 -7.05
CA TYR A 38 -13.99 -12.34 -6.73
C TYR A 38 -14.82 -12.98 -5.60
N GLY A 39 -16.15 -12.76 -5.63
CA GLY A 39 -17.09 -13.29 -4.65
C GLY A 39 -17.17 -12.53 -3.33
N LYS A 40 -16.53 -11.34 -3.23
CA LYS A 40 -16.54 -10.49 -2.03
C LYS A 40 -17.14 -9.12 -2.34
N GLU A 41 -18.01 -8.60 -1.47
CA GLU A 41 -18.44 -7.20 -1.56
C GLU A 41 -17.26 -6.28 -1.30
N ALA A 42 -16.97 -5.40 -2.26
CA ALA A 42 -15.82 -4.51 -2.21
C ALA A 42 -16.14 -3.11 -2.73
N VAL A 43 -15.34 -2.14 -2.28
CA VAL A 43 -15.23 -0.80 -2.87
C VAL A 43 -13.81 -0.63 -3.36
N VAL A 44 -13.63 -0.50 -4.67
CA VAL A 44 -12.33 -0.25 -5.31
C VAL A 44 -12.23 1.22 -5.70
N VAL A 45 -11.11 1.87 -5.40
CA VAL A 45 -10.93 3.29 -5.65
C VAL A 45 -9.50 3.62 -6.06
N GLN A 46 -9.35 4.52 -7.04
CA GLN A 46 -8.12 5.22 -7.32
C GLN A 46 -8.07 6.47 -6.45
N SER A 47 -7.13 6.52 -5.50
CA SER A 47 -7.02 7.68 -4.58
C SER A 47 -6.35 8.90 -5.21
N GLY A 48 -5.47 8.69 -6.20
CA GLY A 48 -4.44 9.65 -6.58
C GLY A 48 -3.19 9.52 -5.71
N ILE A 49 -2.09 10.10 -6.17
CA ILE A 49 -0.77 9.98 -5.56
C ILE A 49 -0.66 10.89 -4.32
N GLY A 50 0.07 10.40 -3.30
CA GLY A 50 0.50 11.16 -2.13
C GLY A 50 -0.41 11.04 -0.92
N LYS A 51 0.14 11.42 0.22
CA LYS A 51 -0.44 11.17 1.56
C LYS A 51 -1.80 11.84 1.76
N VAL A 52 -2.01 13.04 1.24
CA VAL A 52 -3.28 13.77 1.40
C VAL A 52 -4.41 13.06 0.67
N ASN A 53 -4.20 12.66 -0.59
CA ASN A 53 -5.18 11.89 -1.36
C ASN A 53 -5.50 10.56 -0.67
N ALA A 54 -4.48 9.86 -0.23
CA ALA A 54 -4.60 8.58 0.47
C ALA A 54 -5.42 8.70 1.77
N ALA A 55 -5.16 9.72 2.59
CA ALA A 55 -5.88 9.95 3.85
C ALA A 55 -7.35 10.30 3.61
N ILE A 56 -7.65 11.19 2.65
CA ILE A 56 -9.04 11.56 2.29
C ILE A 56 -9.79 10.33 1.78
N CYS A 57 -9.17 9.55 0.91
CA CYS A 57 -9.74 8.30 0.39
C CYS A 57 -10.10 7.33 1.52
N THR A 58 -9.16 7.12 2.45
CA THR A 58 -9.33 6.25 3.61
C THR A 58 -10.51 6.69 4.49
N GLN A 59 -10.62 8.00 4.77
CA GLN A 59 -11.71 8.53 5.58
C GLN A 59 -13.07 8.35 4.89
N ILE A 60 -13.16 8.53 3.57
CA ILE A 60 -14.40 8.29 2.82
C ILE A 60 -14.80 6.81 2.88
N LEU A 61 -13.84 5.88 2.75
CA LEU A 61 -14.11 4.45 2.86
C LEU A 61 -14.59 4.06 4.26
N ALA A 62 -14.00 4.63 5.31
CA ALA A 62 -14.39 4.36 6.69
C ALA A 62 -15.78 4.93 7.03
N ASP A 63 -16.01 6.22 6.75
CA ASP A 63 -17.23 6.91 7.17
C ASP A 63 -18.42 6.66 6.26
N PHE A 64 -18.21 6.78 4.96
CA PHE A 64 -19.33 6.73 4.02
C PHE A 64 -19.66 5.31 3.57
N TYR A 65 -18.62 4.51 3.25
CA TYR A 65 -18.81 3.12 2.83
C TYR A 65 -18.81 2.13 3.99
N GLN A 66 -18.33 2.54 5.18
CA GLN A 66 -18.28 1.71 6.39
C GLN A 66 -17.61 0.36 6.14
N VAL A 67 -16.46 0.39 5.49
CA VAL A 67 -15.72 -0.83 5.19
C VAL A 67 -15.18 -1.50 6.47
N ASP A 68 -15.21 -2.83 6.50
CA ASP A 68 -14.77 -3.62 7.65
C ASP A 68 -13.24 -3.79 7.69
N GLN A 69 -12.58 -3.60 6.55
CA GLN A 69 -11.14 -3.74 6.40
C GLN A 69 -10.65 -3.01 5.16
N LEU A 70 -9.39 -2.61 5.17
CA LEU A 70 -8.72 -1.87 4.11
C LEU A 70 -7.52 -2.63 3.56
N ILE A 71 -7.41 -2.68 2.24
CA ILE A 71 -6.23 -3.18 1.53
C ILE A 71 -5.72 -2.07 0.64
N ASN A 72 -4.47 -1.68 0.84
CA ASN A 72 -3.78 -0.83 -0.11
C ASN A 72 -2.89 -1.70 -1.01
N THR A 73 -3.12 -1.63 -2.31
CA THR A 73 -2.34 -2.34 -3.33
C THR A 73 -1.63 -1.36 -4.23
N GLY A 74 -0.45 -1.72 -4.71
CA GLY A 74 0.32 -0.88 -5.61
C GLY A 74 1.77 -1.30 -5.73
N VAL A 75 2.57 -0.44 -6.33
CA VAL A 75 4.00 -0.65 -6.53
C VAL A 75 4.85 0.11 -5.51
N ALA A 76 6.11 -0.29 -5.37
CA ALA A 76 7.07 0.37 -4.49
C ALA A 76 8.51 0.13 -4.92
N GLY A 77 9.41 1.03 -4.53
CA GLY A 77 10.86 0.85 -4.63
C GLY A 77 11.42 0.03 -3.47
N SER A 78 12.28 -0.95 -3.75
CA SER A 78 12.91 -1.78 -2.72
C SER A 78 13.97 -1.02 -1.93
N LEU A 79 13.90 -1.12 -0.61
CA LEU A 79 14.93 -0.62 0.31
C LEU A 79 15.86 -1.73 0.80
N ASP A 80 15.57 -3.00 0.50
CA ASP A 80 16.33 -4.17 0.90
C ASP A 80 17.00 -4.82 -0.32
N ALA A 81 18.31 -5.06 -0.24
CA ALA A 81 19.08 -5.63 -1.34
C ALA A 81 18.62 -7.06 -1.72
N GLU A 82 18.06 -7.81 -0.78
CA GLU A 82 17.57 -9.17 -1.02
C GLU A 82 16.26 -9.22 -1.81
N ILE A 83 15.49 -8.12 -1.84
CA ILE A 83 14.19 -8.06 -2.50
C ILE A 83 14.39 -7.69 -3.97
N ASN A 84 13.95 -8.52 -4.90
CA ASN A 84 14.06 -8.28 -6.34
C ASN A 84 12.84 -7.54 -6.91
N ILE A 85 13.05 -6.94 -8.07
CA ILE A 85 11.95 -6.42 -8.89
C ILE A 85 10.99 -7.59 -9.18
N GLY A 86 9.69 -7.35 -9.00
CA GLY A 86 8.64 -8.34 -9.11
C GLY A 86 8.27 -9.06 -7.82
N ASP A 87 9.15 -9.09 -6.81
CA ASP A 87 8.83 -9.66 -5.49
C ASP A 87 7.72 -8.83 -4.79
N ILE A 88 7.00 -9.46 -3.85
CA ILE A 88 5.94 -8.82 -3.07
C ILE A 88 6.41 -8.52 -1.64
N VAL A 89 6.09 -7.33 -1.17
CA VAL A 89 6.19 -6.93 0.25
C VAL A 89 4.78 -6.78 0.82
N VAL A 90 4.49 -7.49 1.92
CA VAL A 90 3.28 -7.34 2.73
C VAL A 90 3.67 -6.63 4.02
N SER A 91 3.01 -5.52 4.35
CA SER A 91 3.36 -4.71 5.51
C SER A 91 3.13 -5.44 6.83
N THR A 92 4.05 -5.27 7.78
CA THR A 92 3.80 -5.54 9.20
C THR A 92 3.36 -4.29 9.94
N ASP A 93 3.85 -3.16 9.48
CA ASP A 93 3.49 -1.81 9.88
C ASP A 93 3.89 -0.80 8.78
N ALA A 94 3.50 0.46 8.95
CA ALA A 94 3.91 1.54 8.07
C ALA A 94 4.32 2.77 8.85
N VAL A 95 5.29 3.54 8.31
CA VAL A 95 5.83 4.76 8.91
C VAL A 95 5.89 5.90 7.89
N GLU A 96 5.59 7.11 8.32
CA GLU A 96 5.78 8.32 7.50
C GLU A 96 7.23 8.78 7.59
N HIS A 97 8.08 8.38 6.64
CA HIS A 97 9.53 8.63 6.70
C HIS A 97 9.92 10.12 6.55
N ASP A 98 9.02 10.93 6.05
CA ASP A 98 9.19 12.38 5.85
C ASP A 98 8.55 13.23 6.95
N MET A 99 7.96 12.62 7.98
CA MET A 99 7.54 13.31 9.20
C MET A 99 8.77 13.60 10.05
N ASP A 100 9.13 14.86 10.19
CA ASP A 100 10.32 15.26 10.95
C ASP A 100 10.01 16.44 11.88
N VAL A 101 9.94 16.15 13.15
CA VAL A 101 9.86 17.10 14.26
C VAL A 101 11.01 16.89 15.25
N SER A 102 12.12 16.35 14.79
CA SER A 102 13.29 16.01 15.60
C SER A 102 13.87 17.24 16.34
N ALA A 103 13.70 18.43 15.79
CA ALA A 103 14.03 19.69 16.46
C ALA A 103 13.26 19.91 17.78
N LEU A 104 12.13 19.23 17.98
CA LEU A 104 11.33 19.26 19.22
C LEU A 104 11.61 18.04 20.12
N GLY A 105 12.47 17.12 19.70
CA GLY A 105 12.92 15.98 20.49
C GLY A 105 12.27 14.64 20.15
N ASP A 106 11.28 14.60 19.24
CA ASP A 106 10.70 13.36 18.77
C ASP A 106 11.62 12.70 17.72
N PRO A 107 11.64 11.37 17.60
CA PRO A 107 12.39 10.71 16.53
C PRO A 107 11.78 11.01 15.15
N VAL A 108 12.62 11.05 14.11
CA VAL A 108 12.14 11.16 12.72
C VAL A 108 11.15 10.04 12.43
N GLY A 109 10.02 10.34 11.79
CA GLY A 109 8.92 9.41 11.51
C GLY A 109 7.84 9.34 12.60
N GLN A 110 8.09 9.91 13.77
CA GLN A 110 7.07 9.99 14.82
C GLN A 110 6.06 11.09 14.50
N VAL A 111 4.80 10.71 14.33
CA VAL A 111 3.72 11.70 14.32
C VAL A 111 3.53 12.19 15.75
N PRO A 112 3.66 13.52 16.02
CA PRO A 112 3.60 14.03 17.38
C PRO A 112 2.29 13.69 18.09
N ARG A 113 2.39 13.34 19.37
CA ARG A 113 1.26 12.99 20.25
C ARG A 113 0.50 11.71 19.87
N MET A 114 0.99 10.94 18.89
CA MET A 114 0.51 9.58 18.66
C MET A 114 1.22 8.60 19.58
N ASP A 115 0.48 7.61 20.09
CA ASP A 115 0.97 6.56 21.00
C ASP A 115 1.69 5.43 20.26
N VAL A 116 1.74 5.51 18.95
CA VAL A 116 2.47 4.55 18.10
C VAL A 116 3.49 5.27 17.24
N PHE A 117 4.65 4.66 17.06
CA PHE A 117 5.68 5.14 16.14
C PHE A 117 5.37 4.76 14.68
N ALA A 118 4.86 3.56 14.48
CA ALA A 118 4.46 3.04 13.18
C ALA A 118 3.04 2.45 13.29
N PHE A 119 2.25 2.58 12.25
CA PHE A 119 0.87 2.12 12.21
C PHE A 119 0.83 0.62 11.89
N PRO A 120 0.35 -0.25 12.83
CA PRO A 120 0.42 -1.68 12.67
C PRO A 120 -0.56 -2.18 11.60
N ALA A 121 -0.12 -3.15 10.80
CA ALA A 121 -1.00 -3.91 9.94
C ALA A 121 -1.79 -4.96 10.73
N ASP A 122 -2.97 -5.34 10.26
CA ASP A 122 -3.74 -6.43 10.83
C ASP A 122 -3.04 -7.78 10.57
N LYS A 123 -2.77 -8.52 11.63
CA LYS A 123 -1.99 -9.78 11.57
C LYS A 123 -2.67 -10.86 10.73
N GLU A 124 -4.00 -10.92 10.75
CA GLU A 124 -4.73 -11.92 9.99
C GLU A 124 -4.76 -11.56 8.50
N LEU A 125 -4.93 -10.28 8.16
CA LEU A 125 -4.80 -9.82 6.78
C LEU A 125 -3.38 -10.06 6.24
N VAL A 126 -2.34 -9.80 7.03
CA VAL A 126 -0.94 -10.10 6.67
C VAL A 126 -0.76 -11.58 6.38
N ARG A 127 -1.21 -12.48 7.28
CA ARG A 127 -1.12 -13.93 7.10
C ARG A 127 -1.81 -14.38 5.81
N LYS A 128 -3.05 -13.94 5.60
CA LYS A 128 -3.84 -14.28 4.40
C LYS A 128 -3.19 -13.76 3.11
N ALA A 129 -2.67 -12.52 3.11
CA ALA A 129 -1.98 -11.94 1.96
C ALA A 129 -0.71 -12.72 1.60
N VAL A 130 0.09 -13.13 2.59
CA VAL A 130 1.28 -13.96 2.38
C VAL A 130 0.91 -15.33 1.78
N GLU A 131 -0.12 -15.98 2.31
CA GLU A 131 -0.61 -17.27 1.79
C GLU A 131 -1.16 -17.14 0.36
N ALA A 132 -1.95 -16.08 0.11
CA ALA A 132 -2.49 -15.79 -1.21
C ALA A 132 -1.38 -15.56 -2.25
N ASN A 133 -0.34 -14.78 -1.89
CA ASN A 133 0.76 -14.54 -2.82
C ASN A 133 1.55 -15.81 -3.14
N LYS A 134 1.84 -16.65 -2.16
CA LYS A 134 2.52 -17.94 -2.38
C LYS A 134 1.75 -18.85 -3.34
N LYS A 135 0.42 -18.77 -3.33
CA LYS A 135 -0.44 -19.54 -4.22
C LYS A 135 -0.53 -18.92 -5.62
N ALA A 136 -0.68 -17.60 -5.68
CA ALA A 136 -0.87 -16.85 -6.94
C ALA A 136 0.42 -16.71 -7.75
N ASN A 137 1.55 -16.52 -7.09
CA ASN A 137 2.83 -16.14 -7.66
C ASN A 137 3.96 -17.02 -7.09
N SER A 138 3.97 -18.31 -7.45
CA SER A 138 4.94 -19.28 -6.92
C SER A 138 6.38 -19.09 -7.41
N ASP A 139 6.58 -18.27 -8.42
CA ASP A 139 7.85 -17.95 -9.09
C ASP A 139 8.58 -16.73 -8.51
N ILE A 140 7.92 -15.97 -7.62
CA ILE A 140 8.50 -14.83 -6.92
C ILE A 140 8.46 -15.01 -5.41
N ARG A 141 9.21 -14.16 -4.69
CA ARG A 141 9.27 -14.22 -3.24
C ARG A 141 8.27 -13.28 -2.58
N THR A 142 7.86 -13.64 -1.37
CA THR A 142 7.04 -12.81 -0.50
C THR A 142 7.86 -12.42 0.72
N PHE A 143 7.96 -11.14 0.99
CA PHE A 143 8.58 -10.58 2.18
C PHE A 143 7.54 -9.92 3.06
N THR A 144 7.78 -9.91 4.35
CA THR A 144 7.00 -9.14 5.32
C THR A 144 7.91 -8.13 6.00
N GLY A 145 7.37 -6.94 6.28
CA GLY A 145 8.14 -5.93 6.99
C GLY A 145 7.53 -4.54 6.90
N ARG A 146 8.27 -3.56 7.41
CA ARG A 146 7.85 -2.16 7.42
C ARG A 146 7.81 -1.58 6.02
N VAL A 147 6.76 -0.79 5.75
CA VAL A 147 6.64 0.08 4.58
C VAL A 147 6.93 1.53 5.01
N ALA A 148 7.75 2.25 4.25
CA ALA A 148 8.07 3.64 4.51
C ALA A 148 7.39 4.53 3.45
N SER A 149 6.51 5.44 3.88
CA SER A 149 5.80 6.33 2.97
C SER A 149 6.22 7.79 3.15
N GLY A 150 6.24 8.53 2.04
CA GLY A 150 6.48 9.97 2.04
C GLY A 150 6.11 10.57 0.69
N ASP A 151 5.88 11.88 0.65
CA ASP A 151 5.54 12.59 -0.61
C ASP A 151 6.79 12.81 -1.48
N GLN A 152 7.56 11.73 -1.71
CA GLN A 152 8.82 11.74 -2.45
C GLN A 152 9.00 10.44 -3.24
N PHE A 153 9.34 10.55 -4.54
CA PHE A 153 9.85 9.41 -5.30
C PHE A 153 11.32 9.20 -4.95
N ILE A 154 11.65 8.05 -4.35
CA ILE A 154 13.00 7.77 -3.87
C ILE A 154 13.86 7.22 -5.01
N SER A 155 14.82 8.01 -5.46
CA SER A 155 15.76 7.67 -6.54
C SER A 155 17.23 7.98 -6.21
N GLU A 156 17.50 8.58 -5.05
CA GLU A 156 18.84 8.94 -4.60
C GLU A 156 19.32 7.97 -3.51
N LYS A 157 20.56 7.49 -3.66
CA LYS A 157 21.15 6.52 -2.75
C LYS A 157 21.22 7.02 -1.31
N GLU A 158 21.57 8.27 -1.12
CA GLU A 158 21.70 8.91 0.20
C GLU A 158 20.34 8.99 0.91
N VAL A 159 19.26 9.26 0.17
CA VAL A 159 17.91 9.28 0.71
C VAL A 159 17.46 7.86 1.08
N LYS A 160 17.71 6.88 0.20
CA LYS A 160 17.45 5.47 0.48
C LYS A 160 18.17 5.01 1.76
N GLU A 161 19.49 5.26 1.87
CA GLU A 161 20.30 4.87 3.03
C GLU A 161 19.76 5.52 4.33
N ARG A 162 19.36 6.78 4.27
CA ARG A 162 18.74 7.47 5.41
C ARG A 162 17.45 6.79 5.85
N ILE A 163 16.58 6.43 4.92
CA ILE A 163 15.32 5.73 5.24
C ILE A 163 15.62 4.35 5.84
N VAL A 164 16.53 3.59 5.25
CA VAL A 164 16.94 2.27 5.76
C VAL A 164 17.47 2.38 7.18
N ASN A 165 18.38 3.32 7.43
CA ASN A 165 19.03 3.51 8.74
C ASN A 165 18.04 3.93 9.83
N ASN A 166 17.06 4.78 9.49
CA ASN A 166 16.09 5.27 10.47
C ASN A 166 14.97 4.27 10.76
N PHE A 167 14.55 3.48 9.74
CA PHE A 167 13.29 2.74 9.83
C PHE A 167 13.42 1.24 9.61
N SER A 168 14.56 0.75 9.07
CA SER A 168 14.73 -0.67 8.66
C SER A 168 13.58 -1.17 7.77
N ALA A 169 13.05 -0.27 6.92
CA ALA A 169 11.92 -0.56 6.06
C ALA A 169 12.32 -1.45 4.87
N LYS A 170 11.37 -2.23 4.36
CA LYS A 170 11.55 -3.14 3.22
C LYS A 170 11.35 -2.47 1.87
N CYS A 171 10.45 -1.50 1.80
CA CYS A 171 10.18 -0.73 0.59
C CYS A 171 9.73 0.69 0.92
N ALA A 172 9.80 1.58 -0.09
CA ALA A 172 9.33 2.96 -0.02
C ALA A 172 8.30 3.22 -1.10
N GLU A 173 7.27 3.99 -0.76
CA GLU A 173 6.18 4.42 -1.62
C GLU A 173 5.55 5.72 -1.09
N MET A 174 4.35 6.12 -1.55
CA MET A 174 3.88 7.48 -1.27
C MET A 174 2.52 7.56 -0.55
N GLU A 175 1.86 6.45 -0.19
CA GLU A 175 0.48 6.46 0.33
C GLU A 175 0.25 5.59 1.56
N GLY A 176 0.90 4.43 1.63
CA GLY A 176 0.56 3.35 2.54
C GLY A 176 0.53 3.76 4.01
N ALA A 177 1.49 4.55 4.47
CA ALA A 177 1.49 5.00 5.87
C ALA A 177 0.33 5.96 6.16
N ALA A 178 -0.07 6.82 5.20
CA ALA A 178 -1.22 7.70 5.39
C ALA A 178 -2.54 6.92 5.41
N ILE A 179 -2.64 5.85 4.61
CA ILE A 179 -3.78 4.90 4.66
C ILE A 179 -3.80 4.17 6.00
N ALA A 180 -2.67 3.61 6.43
CA ALA A 180 -2.56 2.91 7.71
C ALA A 180 -2.83 3.84 8.89
N HIS A 181 -2.38 5.11 8.83
CA HIS A 181 -2.66 6.14 9.83
C HIS A 181 -4.17 6.43 9.90
N GLY A 182 -4.81 6.69 8.76
CA GLY A 182 -6.26 6.89 8.70
C GLY A 182 -7.05 5.67 9.18
N ALA A 183 -6.62 4.46 8.81
CA ALA A 183 -7.20 3.21 9.28
C ALA A 183 -7.06 3.03 10.80
N TYR A 184 -5.88 3.34 11.35
CA TYR A 184 -5.62 3.32 12.80
C TYR A 184 -6.57 4.24 13.57
N LEU A 185 -6.73 5.49 13.11
CA LEU A 185 -7.63 6.47 13.75
C LEU A 185 -9.10 6.06 13.69
N ASN A 186 -9.50 5.34 12.63
CA ASN A 186 -10.86 4.83 12.44
C ASN A 186 -11.06 3.40 12.99
N HIS A 187 -10.03 2.79 13.59
CA HIS A 187 -10.05 1.40 14.09
C HIS A 187 -10.45 0.37 13.02
N VAL A 188 -10.08 0.61 11.77
CA VAL A 188 -10.33 -0.30 10.66
C VAL A 188 -9.08 -1.15 10.40
N PRO A 189 -9.18 -2.49 10.41
CA PRO A 189 -8.08 -3.39 10.05
C PRO A 189 -7.52 -3.05 8.67
N CYS A 190 -6.18 -2.97 8.54
CA CYS A 190 -5.53 -2.55 7.30
C CYS A 190 -4.29 -3.41 7.00
N VAL A 191 -4.01 -3.60 5.71
CA VAL A 191 -2.75 -4.16 5.21
C VAL A 191 -2.32 -3.42 3.94
N ILE A 192 -1.01 -3.22 3.80
CA ILE A 192 -0.39 -2.66 2.59
C ILE A 192 0.32 -3.78 1.86
N ILE A 193 0.09 -3.89 0.56
CA ILE A 193 0.69 -4.89 -0.33
C ILE A 193 1.39 -4.14 -1.45
N ARG A 194 2.68 -4.39 -1.63
CA ARG A 194 3.51 -3.72 -2.64
C ARG A 194 4.23 -4.72 -3.52
N ALA A 195 4.06 -4.56 -4.83
CA ALA A 195 4.88 -5.25 -5.83
C ALA A 195 6.09 -4.36 -6.16
N ILE A 196 7.29 -4.92 -6.13
CA ILE A 196 8.50 -4.14 -6.31
C ILE A 196 8.72 -3.81 -7.77
N SER A 197 8.75 -2.54 -8.11
CA SER A 197 8.95 -2.00 -9.45
C SER A 197 10.38 -1.55 -9.72
N ASP A 198 11.12 -1.17 -8.69
CA ASP A 198 12.47 -0.61 -8.78
C ASP A 198 13.27 -0.81 -7.48
N LYS A 199 14.51 -0.35 -7.47
CA LYS A 199 15.41 -0.49 -6.32
C LYS A 199 15.51 0.77 -5.44
N ALA A 200 14.67 1.77 -5.65
CA ALA A 200 14.71 3.04 -4.93
C ALA A 200 16.11 3.68 -4.90
N ASP A 201 16.83 3.63 -6.00
CA ASP A 201 18.20 4.18 -6.14
C ASP A 201 18.39 4.80 -7.53
N GLY A 202 19.63 5.06 -7.92
CA GLY A 202 19.95 5.69 -9.21
C GLY A 202 19.41 4.96 -10.46
N SER A 203 18.99 3.68 -10.35
CA SER A 203 18.35 2.93 -11.43
C SER A 203 16.82 3.16 -11.49
N ALA A 204 16.20 3.64 -10.41
CA ALA A 204 14.74 3.70 -10.25
C ALA A 204 14.02 4.43 -11.39
N GLN A 205 14.61 5.50 -11.93
CA GLN A 205 14.02 6.26 -13.04
C GLN A 205 13.90 5.46 -14.35
N VAL A 206 14.72 4.42 -14.53
CA VAL A 206 14.70 3.52 -15.68
C VAL A 206 13.89 2.26 -15.37
N ASP A 207 14.04 1.73 -14.17
CA ASP A 207 13.41 0.48 -13.74
C ASP A 207 11.90 0.64 -13.59
N TYR A 208 11.45 1.72 -12.95
CA TYR A 208 10.02 1.97 -12.68
C TYR A 208 9.16 1.87 -13.94
N PRO A 209 9.36 2.67 -15.01
CA PRO A 209 8.52 2.58 -16.21
C PRO A 209 8.67 1.27 -16.97
N THR A 210 9.77 0.53 -16.74
CA THR A 210 10.04 -0.75 -17.41
C THR A 210 9.28 -1.90 -16.75
N PHE A 211 9.23 -1.93 -15.41
CA PHE A 211 8.74 -3.09 -14.65
C PHE A 211 7.41 -2.87 -13.93
N GLU A 212 6.90 -1.63 -13.89
CA GLU A 212 5.64 -1.29 -13.23
C GLU A 212 4.48 -2.23 -13.65
N LYS A 213 4.29 -2.42 -14.95
CA LYS A 213 3.20 -3.27 -15.48
C LYS A 213 3.30 -4.71 -14.99
N GLN A 214 4.52 -5.27 -14.96
CA GLN A 214 4.73 -6.64 -14.47
C GLN A 214 4.47 -6.73 -12.97
N ALA A 215 4.92 -5.74 -12.20
CA ALA A 215 4.67 -5.66 -10.77
C ALA A 215 3.17 -5.61 -10.46
N ILE A 216 2.39 -4.80 -11.19
CA ILE A 216 0.93 -4.71 -11.05
C ILE A 216 0.26 -6.06 -11.29
N VAL A 217 0.66 -6.80 -12.33
CA VAL A 217 0.10 -8.14 -12.61
C VAL A 217 0.26 -9.09 -11.41
N HIS A 218 1.39 -9.05 -10.72
CA HIS A 218 1.59 -9.86 -9.51
C HIS A 218 0.65 -9.43 -8.37
N GLY A 219 0.45 -8.13 -8.19
CA GLY A 219 -0.52 -7.60 -7.22
C GLY A 219 -1.95 -8.05 -7.52
N VAL A 220 -2.39 -7.96 -8.78
CA VAL A 220 -3.75 -8.40 -9.18
C VAL A 220 -3.95 -9.90 -8.98
N LYS A 221 -2.98 -10.75 -9.36
CA LYS A 221 -3.04 -12.19 -9.11
C LYS A 221 -3.16 -12.50 -7.62
N LEU A 222 -2.41 -11.80 -6.77
CA LEU A 222 -2.52 -11.92 -5.32
C LEU A 222 -3.93 -11.57 -4.86
N MET A 223 -4.52 -10.47 -5.33
CA MET A 223 -5.86 -10.04 -4.94
C MET A 223 -6.94 -11.07 -5.33
N LYS A 224 -6.81 -11.74 -6.48
CA LYS A 224 -7.70 -12.84 -6.92
C LYS A 224 -7.73 -14.01 -5.93
N GLU A 225 -6.60 -14.32 -5.31
CA GLU A 225 -6.49 -15.39 -4.32
C GLU A 225 -6.81 -14.92 -2.89
N LEU A 226 -6.58 -13.65 -2.57
CA LEU A 226 -6.79 -13.09 -1.23
C LEU A 226 -8.27 -12.85 -0.94
N LEU A 227 -8.98 -12.15 -1.83
CA LEU A 227 -10.34 -11.66 -1.57
C LEU A 227 -11.32 -12.78 -1.19
N PRO A 228 -11.34 -13.95 -1.83
CA PRO A 228 -12.24 -15.05 -1.44
C PRO A 228 -12.02 -15.57 -0.01
N THR A 229 -10.88 -15.27 0.61
CA THR A 229 -10.53 -15.75 1.97
C THR A 229 -10.94 -14.80 3.09
N LEU A 230 -11.37 -13.58 2.75
CA LEU A 230 -11.66 -12.50 3.71
C LEU A 230 -13.04 -12.58 4.34
#